data_33eee3c8821adde40ce1ac521c30a42f
#
_entry.id   33eee3c8821adde40ce1ac521c30a42f
#
_cell.length_a   1.000
_cell.length_b   1.000
_cell.length_c   1.000
_cell.angle_alpha   90.00
_cell.angle_beta   90.00
_cell.angle_gamma   90.00
#
_symmetry.space_group_name_H-M   'P 1'
#
loop_
_entity.id
_entity.type
_entity.pdbx_description
1 polymer ?
#
loop_
_entity_poly.entity_id
_entity_poly.type
_entity_poly.pdbx_seq_one_letter_code
_entity_poly.pdbx_strand_id
1 'polypeptide(L)'
;TFADRMVMEGDPFMLIEGMTIAGLAGGATKGYVYIRSEYPDAIAVMKEAIGILERANWLGQNIQGTDKSFSLEVRRGAGAYICGEETAMLESLEGKRGMVRAKPPIPALVGLFGKPTIINNVLSFAAVPYIMAKGAKAYQDFGMGRSRGTLPFQLAGNIKRGGLVEKAFGVSLRELIND
;
A
#
# COMPACT_ATOMS: atom_id res chain seq x y z
N THR A 1 6.70 8.64 7.61
CA THR A 1 7.02 8.80 6.18
C THR A 1 5.90 9.52 5.48
N PHE A 2 6.23 10.35 4.48
CA PHE A 2 5.23 11.14 3.76
C PHE A 2 4.82 10.51 2.41
N ALA A 3 5.59 9.54 1.92
CA ALA A 3 5.37 8.94 0.61
C ALA A 3 4.02 8.22 0.50
N ASP A 4 3.74 7.31 1.42
CA ASP A 4 2.48 6.55 1.44
C ASP A 4 1.27 7.49 1.59
N ARG A 5 1.39 8.51 2.46
CA ARG A 5 0.36 9.51 2.66
C ARG A 5 0.08 10.30 1.38
N MET A 6 1.12 10.73 0.66
CA MET A 6 0.96 11.49 -0.57
C MET A 6 0.27 10.70 -1.67
N VAL A 7 0.53 9.39 -1.77
CA VAL A 7 -0.21 8.52 -2.70
C VAL A 7 -1.69 8.44 -2.31
N MET A 8 -1.99 8.21 -1.04
CA MET A 8 -3.37 8.11 -0.57
C MET A 8 -4.16 9.40 -0.72
N GLU A 9 -3.51 10.56 -0.57
CA GLU A 9 -4.15 11.88 -0.70
C GLU A 9 -4.20 12.35 -2.15
N GLY A 10 -3.17 12.06 -2.95
CA GLY A 10 -3.03 12.58 -4.31
C GLY A 10 -3.64 11.70 -5.39
N ASP A 11 -3.51 10.38 -5.26
CA ASP A 11 -4.10 9.40 -6.20
C ASP A 11 -4.56 8.13 -5.48
N PRO A 12 -5.64 8.21 -4.70
CA PRO A 12 -6.19 7.06 -3.98
C PRO A 12 -6.68 5.96 -4.92
N PHE A 13 -7.09 6.31 -6.14
CA PHE A 13 -7.62 5.35 -7.11
C PHE A 13 -6.55 4.39 -7.61
N MET A 14 -5.33 4.86 -7.82
CA MET A 14 -4.19 4.01 -8.20
C MET A 14 -3.91 2.94 -7.14
N LEU A 15 -3.97 3.32 -5.85
CA LEU A 15 -3.80 2.37 -4.75
C LEU A 15 -4.95 1.35 -4.71
N ILE A 16 -6.20 1.81 -4.83
CA ILE A 16 -7.38 0.95 -4.79
C ILE A 16 -7.40 -0.02 -5.97
N GLU A 17 -7.04 0.44 -7.16
CA GLU A 17 -6.90 -0.42 -8.35
C GLU A 17 -5.85 -1.52 -8.11
N GLY A 18 -4.66 -1.14 -7.63
CA GLY A 18 -3.61 -2.12 -7.33
C GLY A 18 -4.01 -3.15 -6.27
N MET A 19 -4.70 -2.72 -5.22
CA MET A 19 -5.25 -3.62 -4.20
C MET A 19 -6.32 -4.54 -4.76
N THR A 20 -7.19 -4.04 -5.62
CA THR A 20 -8.26 -4.82 -6.26
C THR A 20 -7.67 -5.89 -7.17
N ILE A 21 -6.72 -5.54 -8.02
CA ILE A 21 -6.01 -6.49 -8.89
C ILE A 21 -5.33 -7.58 -8.06
N ALA A 22 -4.58 -7.18 -7.04
CA ALA A 22 -3.89 -8.13 -6.16
C ALA A 22 -4.86 -9.01 -5.38
N GLY A 23 -5.96 -8.43 -4.89
CA GLY A 23 -7.01 -9.16 -4.18
C GLY A 23 -7.67 -10.22 -5.05
N LEU A 24 -8.09 -9.84 -6.24
CA LEU A 24 -8.71 -10.77 -7.21
C LEU A 24 -7.74 -11.86 -7.66
N ALA A 25 -6.48 -11.52 -7.91
CA ALA A 25 -5.45 -12.49 -8.28
C ALA A 25 -5.14 -13.49 -7.16
N GLY A 26 -5.16 -13.03 -5.90
CA GLY A 26 -4.94 -13.87 -4.72
C GLY A 26 -6.20 -14.59 -4.21
N GLY A 27 -7.37 -14.38 -4.84
CA GLY A 27 -8.64 -14.96 -4.41
C GLY A 27 -9.22 -14.34 -3.14
N ALA A 28 -8.76 -13.15 -2.75
CA ALA A 28 -9.31 -12.42 -1.62
C ALA A 28 -10.63 -11.73 -2.01
N THR A 29 -11.55 -11.66 -1.06
CA THR A 29 -12.83 -10.97 -1.22
C THR A 29 -12.92 -9.69 -0.39
N LYS A 30 -11.96 -9.46 0.48
CA LYS A 30 -11.91 -8.28 1.34
C LYS A 30 -10.48 -7.81 1.57
N GLY A 31 -10.28 -6.50 1.49
CA GLY A 31 -9.04 -5.83 1.82
C GLY A 31 -9.22 -4.75 2.90
N TYR A 32 -8.14 -4.42 3.58
CA TYR A 32 -8.10 -3.37 4.58
C TYR A 32 -6.96 -2.40 4.27
N VAL A 33 -7.25 -1.10 4.37
CA VAL A 33 -6.24 -0.05 4.34
C VAL A 33 -6.07 0.42 5.77
N TYR A 34 -4.98 0.00 6.42
CA TYR A 34 -4.65 0.41 7.78
C TYR A 34 -3.85 1.71 7.75
N ILE A 35 -4.44 2.79 8.21
CA ILE A 35 -3.87 4.14 8.15
C ILE A 35 -3.65 4.68 9.56
N ARG A 36 -2.52 5.31 9.80
CA ARG A 36 -2.21 5.97 11.06
C ARG A 36 -3.24 7.08 11.35
N SER A 37 -3.56 7.22 12.64
CA SER A 37 -4.48 8.28 13.11
C SER A 37 -3.98 9.69 12.83
N GLU A 38 -2.67 9.85 12.62
CA GLU A 38 -1.99 11.13 12.33
C GLU A 38 -2.19 11.60 10.89
N TYR A 39 -2.86 10.80 10.03
CA TYR A 39 -3.16 11.12 8.64
C TYR A 39 -4.67 11.26 8.40
N PRO A 40 -5.34 12.27 9.02
CA PRO A 40 -6.80 12.41 8.91
C PRO A 40 -7.27 12.65 7.48
N ASP A 41 -6.52 13.43 6.69
CA ASP A 41 -6.87 13.73 5.30
C ASP A 41 -6.78 12.48 4.42
N ALA A 42 -5.71 11.68 4.56
CA ALA A 42 -5.60 10.41 3.86
C ALA A 42 -6.76 9.45 4.20
N ILE A 43 -7.18 9.41 5.48
CA ILE A 43 -8.33 8.61 5.90
C ILE A 43 -9.61 9.09 5.23
N ALA A 44 -9.84 10.39 5.17
CA ALA A 44 -11.03 10.99 4.56
C ALA A 44 -11.06 10.72 3.05
N VAL A 45 -9.97 11.02 2.35
CA VAL A 45 -9.84 10.83 0.90
C VAL A 45 -10.00 9.36 0.50
N MET A 46 -9.36 8.44 1.22
CA MET A 46 -9.49 7.00 0.94
C MET A 46 -10.91 6.49 1.14
N LYS A 47 -11.61 6.95 2.19
CA LYS A 47 -13.03 6.58 2.40
C LYS A 47 -13.94 7.10 1.30
N GLU A 48 -13.72 8.34 0.87
CA GLU A 48 -14.47 8.95 -0.23
C GLU A 48 -14.24 8.20 -1.54
N ALA A 49 -12.97 7.93 -1.88
CA ALA A 49 -12.61 7.18 -3.09
C ALA A 49 -13.22 5.77 -3.13
N ILE A 50 -13.18 5.04 -2.00
CA ILE A 50 -13.83 3.73 -1.89
C ILE A 50 -15.34 3.88 -2.14
N GLY A 51 -16.00 4.85 -1.52
CA GLY A 51 -17.43 5.09 -1.71
C GLY A 51 -17.79 5.46 -3.15
N ILE A 52 -16.93 6.19 -3.87
CA ILE A 52 -17.14 6.48 -5.30
C ILE A 52 -17.08 5.18 -6.12
N LEU A 53 -16.09 4.34 -5.87
CA LEU A 53 -15.91 3.07 -6.61
C LEU A 53 -16.99 2.03 -6.29
N GLU A 54 -17.51 2.00 -5.06
CA GLU A 54 -18.65 1.18 -4.69
C GLU A 54 -19.90 1.61 -5.46
N ARG A 55 -20.22 2.92 -5.52
CA ARG A 55 -21.35 3.44 -6.30
C ARG A 55 -21.21 3.20 -7.80
N ALA A 56 -19.98 3.18 -8.31
CA ALA A 56 -19.68 2.89 -9.71
C ALA A 56 -19.57 1.38 -10.02
N ASN A 57 -19.81 0.51 -9.03
CA ASN A 57 -19.69 -0.95 -9.12
C ASN A 57 -18.27 -1.44 -9.52
N TRP A 58 -17.22 -0.70 -9.12
CA TRP A 58 -15.83 -1.14 -9.23
C TRP A 58 -15.33 -1.86 -7.96
N LEU A 59 -16.09 -1.77 -6.87
CA LEU A 59 -15.91 -2.50 -5.61
C LEU A 59 -17.24 -3.08 -5.15
N GLY A 60 -17.18 -4.10 -4.30
CA GLY A 60 -18.34 -4.77 -3.73
C GLY A 60 -18.62 -6.12 -4.38
N GLN A 61 -19.90 -6.41 -4.57
CA GLN A 61 -20.37 -7.68 -5.16
C GLN A 61 -20.49 -7.56 -6.68
N ASN A 62 -20.16 -8.65 -7.38
CA ASN A 62 -20.36 -8.77 -8.83
C ASN A 62 -19.77 -7.56 -9.61
N ILE A 63 -18.50 -7.24 -9.35
CA ILE A 63 -17.82 -6.08 -9.93
C ILE A 63 -18.00 -6.04 -11.44
N GLN A 64 -18.55 -4.93 -11.96
CA GLN A 64 -18.83 -4.71 -13.40
C GLN A 64 -19.61 -5.85 -14.06
N GLY A 65 -20.51 -6.50 -13.31
CA GLY A 65 -21.34 -7.60 -13.80
C GLY A 65 -20.62 -8.94 -13.92
N THR A 66 -19.42 -9.07 -13.37
CA THR A 66 -18.68 -10.34 -13.32
C THR A 66 -19.07 -11.17 -12.08
N ASP A 67 -18.54 -12.39 -11.98
CA ASP A 67 -18.63 -13.25 -10.79
C ASP A 67 -17.65 -12.82 -9.65
N LYS A 68 -16.87 -11.78 -9.86
CA LYS A 68 -15.86 -11.32 -8.92
C LYS A 68 -16.44 -10.35 -7.90
N SER A 69 -15.97 -10.48 -6.66
CA SER A 69 -16.35 -9.58 -5.57
C SER A 69 -15.11 -9.22 -4.75
N PHE A 70 -14.95 -7.95 -4.47
CA PHE A 70 -13.87 -7.46 -3.62
C PHE A 70 -14.32 -6.17 -2.93
N SER A 71 -14.20 -6.11 -1.63
CA SER A 71 -14.53 -4.92 -0.83
C SER A 71 -13.31 -4.39 -0.11
N LEU A 72 -13.25 -3.08 0.08
CA LEU A 72 -12.19 -2.40 0.82
C LEU A 72 -12.75 -1.67 2.04
N GLU A 73 -11.98 -1.66 3.11
CA GLU A 73 -12.34 -0.94 4.33
C GLU A 73 -11.13 -0.19 4.89
N VAL A 74 -11.31 1.10 5.22
CA VAL A 74 -10.29 1.89 5.90
C VAL A 74 -10.36 1.62 7.40
N ARG A 75 -9.24 1.20 7.99
CA ARG A 75 -9.06 1.05 9.43
C ARG A 75 -8.07 2.07 9.96
N ARG A 76 -8.52 2.87 10.90
CA ARG A 76 -7.67 3.87 11.58
C ARG A 76 -6.89 3.22 12.71
N GLY A 77 -5.57 3.36 12.65
CA GLY A 77 -4.69 2.94 13.75
C GLY A 77 -4.85 3.82 15.00
N ALA A 78 -4.45 3.30 16.13
CA ALA A 78 -4.50 4.00 17.42
C ALA A 78 -3.22 4.79 17.77
N GLY A 79 -2.30 4.95 16.83
CA GLY A 79 -1.07 5.74 16.99
C GLY A 79 0.13 4.94 17.51
N ALA A 80 0.05 3.62 17.62
CA ALA A 80 1.18 2.79 18.03
C ALA A 80 2.15 2.56 16.88
N TYR A 81 3.40 3.01 17.02
CA TYR A 81 4.44 2.84 16.01
C TYR A 81 4.71 1.38 15.63
N ILE A 82 4.64 0.46 16.61
CA ILE A 82 4.86 -0.97 16.39
C ILE A 82 3.90 -1.57 15.34
N CYS A 83 2.72 -0.98 15.13
CA CYS A 83 1.75 -1.43 14.13
C CYS A 83 2.17 -1.15 12.67
N GLY A 84 3.35 -0.54 12.45
CA GLY A 84 4.03 -0.56 11.16
C GLY A 84 4.65 -1.92 10.81
N GLU A 85 4.89 -2.79 11.79
CA GLU A 85 5.26 -4.19 11.56
C GLU A 85 4.00 -5.00 11.22
N GLU A 86 4.10 -5.88 10.21
CA GLU A 86 2.95 -6.55 9.62
C GLU A 86 2.10 -7.36 10.61
N THR A 87 2.73 -8.11 11.50
CA THR A 87 2.01 -8.98 12.46
C THR A 87 1.42 -8.18 13.62
N ALA A 88 2.10 -7.14 14.08
CA ALA A 88 1.57 -6.20 15.06
C ALA A 88 0.36 -5.43 14.51
N MET A 89 0.37 -5.08 13.21
CA MET A 89 -0.78 -4.52 12.53
C MET A 89 -1.97 -5.50 12.53
N LEU A 90 -1.73 -6.79 12.28
CA LEU A 90 -2.79 -7.80 12.32
C LEU A 90 -3.41 -7.92 13.72
N GLU A 91 -2.58 -7.93 14.78
CA GLU A 91 -3.08 -7.91 16.16
C GLU A 91 -3.98 -6.68 16.43
N SER A 92 -3.55 -5.51 15.98
CA SER A 92 -4.33 -4.27 16.09
C SER A 92 -5.66 -4.35 15.33
N LEU A 93 -5.67 -4.90 14.13
CA LEU A 93 -6.90 -5.11 13.34
C LEU A 93 -7.87 -6.10 14.02
N GLU A 94 -7.34 -7.05 14.76
CA GLU A 94 -8.12 -8.01 15.57
C GLU A 94 -8.61 -7.42 16.91
N GLY A 95 -8.33 -6.14 17.18
CA GLY A 95 -8.73 -5.48 18.43
C GLY A 95 -7.84 -5.79 19.62
N LYS A 96 -6.68 -6.36 19.39
CA LYS A 96 -5.68 -6.69 20.41
C LYS A 96 -4.59 -5.62 20.49
N ARG A 97 -3.77 -5.68 21.53
CA ARG A 97 -2.56 -4.88 21.61
C ARG A 97 -1.61 -5.24 20.47
N GLY A 98 -1.04 -4.22 19.80
CA GLY A 98 -0.05 -4.43 18.74
C GLY A 98 1.22 -5.07 19.28
N MET A 99 1.38 -6.35 19.02
CA MET A 99 2.53 -7.16 19.38
C MET A 99 2.96 -8.01 18.21
N VAL A 100 4.26 -8.21 18.04
CA VAL A 100 4.82 -9.05 16.99
C VAL A 100 4.45 -10.51 17.23
N ARG A 101 4.03 -11.21 16.19
CA ARG A 101 3.81 -12.66 16.21
C ARG A 101 5.09 -13.39 15.85
N ALA A 102 5.33 -14.54 16.46
CA ALA A 102 6.41 -15.43 16.05
C ALA A 102 6.13 -15.99 14.63
N LYS A 103 7.18 -16.12 13.84
CA LYS A 103 7.14 -16.76 12.52
C LYS A 103 8.07 -17.97 12.53
N PRO A 104 7.71 -19.16 11.98
CA PRO A 104 6.44 -19.48 11.33
C PRO A 104 5.26 -19.61 12.32
N PRO A 105 3.98 -19.51 11.86
CA PRO A 105 3.55 -19.36 10.46
C PRO A 105 3.68 -17.92 9.95
N ILE A 106 3.88 -17.77 8.65
CA ILE A 106 3.84 -16.46 8.00
C ILE A 106 2.38 -16.02 7.75
N PRO A 107 2.10 -14.71 7.64
CA PRO A 107 0.73 -14.20 7.43
C PRO A 107 0.04 -14.74 6.17
N ALA A 108 0.80 -15.09 5.14
CA ALA A 108 0.26 -15.72 3.93
C ALA A 108 -0.42 -17.07 4.19
N LEU A 109 -0.07 -17.76 5.28
CA LEU A 109 -0.69 -19.00 5.72
C LEU A 109 -1.70 -18.78 6.85
N VAL A 110 -1.32 -17.98 7.86
CA VAL A 110 -2.15 -17.68 9.03
C VAL A 110 -1.98 -16.21 9.40
N GLY A 111 -2.84 -15.38 8.84
CA GLY A 111 -2.84 -13.92 9.03
C GLY A 111 -4.03 -13.41 9.83
N LEU A 112 -4.75 -12.45 9.28
CA LEU A 112 -5.88 -11.77 9.94
C LEU A 112 -7.02 -12.76 10.24
N PHE A 113 -7.43 -12.78 11.49
CA PHE A 113 -8.44 -13.72 12.01
C PHE A 113 -8.15 -15.20 11.67
N GLY A 114 -6.87 -15.55 11.62
CA GLY A 114 -6.42 -16.91 11.29
C GLY A 114 -6.55 -17.29 9.81
N LYS A 115 -6.88 -16.33 8.94
CA LYS A 115 -7.03 -16.58 7.49
C LYS A 115 -5.76 -16.22 6.73
N PRO A 116 -5.48 -16.86 5.58
CA PRO A 116 -4.42 -16.44 4.69
C PRO A 116 -4.55 -14.95 4.34
N THR A 117 -3.47 -14.19 4.50
CA THR A 117 -3.50 -12.73 4.34
C THR A 117 -2.28 -12.25 3.58
N ILE A 118 -2.51 -11.51 2.50
CA ILE A 118 -1.47 -10.82 1.73
C ILE A 118 -1.31 -9.43 2.32
N ILE A 119 -0.08 -9.07 2.70
CA ILE A 119 0.25 -7.77 3.27
C ILE A 119 1.34 -7.13 2.42
N ASN A 120 1.09 -5.90 1.98
CA ASN A 120 2.08 -5.11 1.25
C ASN A 120 1.98 -3.64 1.65
N ASN A 121 3.10 -2.93 1.47
CA ASN A 121 3.13 -1.49 1.61
C ASN A 121 2.29 -0.81 0.51
N VAL A 122 1.83 0.41 0.78
CA VAL A 122 1.07 1.25 -0.15
C VAL A 122 1.76 1.37 -1.51
N LEU A 123 3.06 1.64 -1.53
CA LEU A 123 3.81 1.82 -2.78
C LEU A 123 3.90 0.54 -3.62
N SER A 124 3.94 -0.62 -2.97
CA SER A 124 3.94 -1.91 -3.67
C SER A 124 2.62 -2.13 -4.41
N PHE A 125 1.49 -1.84 -3.77
CA PHE A 125 0.20 -1.91 -4.46
C PHE A 125 0.03 -0.83 -5.51
N ALA A 126 0.50 0.40 -5.25
CA ALA A 126 0.43 1.50 -6.21
C ALA A 126 1.26 1.26 -7.49
N ALA A 127 2.26 0.39 -7.45
CA ALA A 127 3.02 0.01 -8.63
C ALA A 127 2.29 -1.00 -9.54
N VAL A 128 1.30 -1.72 -9.03
CA VAL A 128 0.60 -2.79 -9.76
C VAL A 128 -0.10 -2.29 -11.02
N PRO A 129 -0.88 -1.18 -11.01
CA PRO A 129 -1.53 -0.67 -12.21
C PRO A 129 -0.54 -0.33 -13.33
N TYR A 130 0.60 0.28 -12.99
CA TYR A 130 1.65 0.56 -13.96
C TYR A 130 2.18 -0.73 -14.61
N ILE A 131 2.46 -1.75 -13.80
CA ILE A 131 2.95 -3.04 -14.28
C ILE A 131 1.92 -3.70 -15.22
N MET A 132 0.66 -3.64 -14.87
CA MET A 132 -0.42 -4.21 -15.70
C MET A 132 -0.60 -3.45 -17.02
N ALA A 133 -0.49 -2.11 -17.00
CA ALA A 133 -0.67 -1.28 -18.18
C ALA A 133 0.53 -1.30 -19.13
N LYS A 134 1.76 -1.34 -18.58
CA LYS A 134 3.02 -1.20 -19.38
C LYS A 134 3.79 -2.52 -19.51
N GLY A 135 3.42 -3.53 -18.76
CA GLY A 135 4.08 -4.83 -18.72
C GLY A 135 5.27 -4.90 -17.75
N ALA A 136 5.60 -6.11 -17.36
CA ALA A 136 6.67 -6.38 -16.39
C ALA A 136 8.04 -5.84 -16.85
N LYS A 137 8.33 -5.90 -18.15
CA LYS A 137 9.59 -5.41 -18.73
C LYS A 137 9.78 -3.92 -18.50
N ALA A 138 8.73 -3.11 -18.71
CA ALA A 138 8.80 -1.66 -18.50
C ALA A 138 9.14 -1.30 -17.04
N TYR A 139 8.59 -2.05 -16.06
CA TYR A 139 8.93 -1.87 -14.66
C TYR A 139 10.35 -2.38 -14.34
N GLN A 140 10.75 -3.50 -14.93
CA GLN A 140 12.09 -4.08 -14.76
C GLN A 140 13.19 -3.16 -15.29
N ASP A 141 12.92 -2.33 -16.29
CA ASP A 141 13.90 -1.41 -16.87
C ASP A 141 14.24 -0.24 -15.95
N PHE A 142 13.40 0.04 -14.95
CA PHE A 142 13.77 0.91 -13.84
C PHE A 142 14.64 0.15 -12.83
N GLY A 143 15.68 0.82 -12.35
CA GLY A 143 16.52 0.29 -11.29
C GLY A 143 17.75 -0.46 -11.75
N MET A 144 18.44 -1.10 -10.81
CA MET A 144 19.75 -1.70 -11.00
C MET A 144 19.83 -3.07 -10.30
N GLY A 145 20.53 -4.03 -10.94
CA GLY A 145 20.79 -5.34 -10.35
C GLY A 145 19.50 -6.08 -9.96
N ARG A 146 19.36 -6.41 -8.69
CA ARG A 146 18.15 -7.06 -8.13
C ARG A 146 17.10 -6.06 -7.64
N SER A 147 17.45 -4.79 -7.49
CA SER A 147 16.53 -3.72 -7.06
C SER A 147 15.90 -3.09 -8.29
N ARG A 148 14.60 -3.35 -8.49
CA ARG A 148 13.85 -2.90 -9.66
C ARG A 148 12.72 -1.95 -9.26
N GLY A 149 12.32 -1.11 -10.21
CA GLY A 149 11.31 -0.10 -9.99
C GLY A 149 11.87 1.22 -9.47
N THR A 150 10.99 2.02 -8.91
CA THR A 150 11.27 3.33 -8.33
C THR A 150 11.00 3.33 -6.83
N LEU A 151 11.56 4.30 -6.13
CA LEU A 151 11.29 4.56 -4.73
C LEU A 151 11.22 6.06 -4.48
N PRO A 152 10.27 6.57 -3.70
CA PRO A 152 10.29 7.93 -3.21
C PRO A 152 11.33 8.08 -2.08
N PHE A 153 12.24 9.04 -2.26
CA PHE A 153 13.26 9.40 -1.29
C PHE A 153 12.85 10.69 -0.59
N GLN A 154 12.87 10.68 0.73
CA GLN A 154 12.62 11.88 1.54
C GLN A 154 13.96 12.52 1.92
N LEU A 155 14.18 13.72 1.45
CA LEU A 155 15.41 14.47 1.67
C LEU A 155 15.18 15.54 2.72
N ALA A 156 15.98 15.51 3.78
CA ALA A 156 15.92 16.48 4.89
C ALA A 156 17.30 16.66 5.52
N GLY A 157 17.44 17.70 6.33
CA GLY A 157 18.67 17.98 7.05
C GLY A 157 19.52 19.06 6.37
N ASN A 158 20.84 18.95 6.45
CA ASN A 158 21.77 19.98 5.95
C ASN A 158 22.02 19.82 4.44
N ILE A 159 21.00 20.08 3.66
CA ILE A 159 20.99 20.03 2.18
C ILE A 159 20.37 21.29 1.61
N LYS A 160 20.66 21.62 0.34
CA LYS A 160 20.14 22.83 -0.30
C LYS A 160 18.65 22.78 -0.57
N ARG A 161 18.14 21.62 -0.97
CA ARG A 161 16.74 21.39 -1.31
C ARG A 161 16.22 20.13 -0.63
N GLY A 162 15.36 20.29 0.35
CA GLY A 162 14.64 19.19 0.96
C GLY A 162 13.34 18.88 0.22
N GLY A 163 12.78 17.72 0.47
CA GLY A 163 11.49 17.33 -0.10
C GLY A 163 11.38 15.84 -0.39
N LEU A 164 10.38 15.48 -1.18
CA LEU A 164 10.16 14.13 -1.64
C LEU A 164 10.42 14.06 -3.15
N VAL A 165 11.28 13.12 -3.55
CA VAL A 165 11.60 12.88 -4.96
C VAL A 165 11.46 11.39 -5.28
N GLU A 166 10.91 11.06 -6.43
CA GLU A 166 10.87 9.69 -6.91
C GLU A 166 12.03 9.43 -7.87
N LYS A 167 12.78 8.39 -7.62
CA LYS A 167 13.92 7.96 -8.45
C LYS A 167 13.93 6.45 -8.61
N ALA A 168 14.46 5.99 -9.75
CA ALA A 168 14.76 4.58 -9.95
C ALA A 168 15.84 4.11 -8.97
N PHE A 169 15.78 2.85 -8.55
CA PHE A 169 16.85 2.27 -7.75
C PHE A 169 18.18 2.33 -8.48
N GLY A 170 19.27 2.57 -7.74
CA GLY A 170 20.62 2.74 -8.28
C GLY A 170 21.11 4.19 -8.25
N VAL A 171 20.22 5.16 -7.92
CA VAL A 171 20.65 6.54 -7.65
C VAL A 171 21.63 6.56 -6.46
N SER A 172 22.71 7.31 -6.59
CA SER A 172 23.70 7.44 -5.50
C SER A 172 23.26 8.47 -4.47
N LEU A 173 23.73 8.32 -3.22
CA LEU A 173 23.55 9.35 -2.19
C LEU A 173 24.17 10.69 -2.62
N ARG A 174 25.24 10.67 -3.40
CA ARG A 174 25.88 11.88 -3.91
C ARG A 174 24.95 12.67 -4.83
N GLU A 175 24.27 11.99 -5.75
CA GLU A 175 23.26 12.62 -6.62
C GLU A 175 22.09 13.18 -5.80
N LEU A 176 21.56 12.40 -4.85
CA LEU A 176 20.44 12.84 -4.02
C LEU A 176 20.76 14.06 -3.15
N ILE A 177 22.04 14.25 -2.74
CA ILE A 177 22.44 15.33 -1.84
C ILE A 177 22.89 16.58 -2.62
N ASN A 178 23.54 16.42 -3.76
CA ASN A 178 24.23 17.52 -4.43
C ASN A 178 23.53 18.04 -5.67
N ASP A 179 22.70 17.23 -6.34
CA ASP A 179 21.96 17.57 -7.56
C ASP A 179 20.49 17.92 -7.25
#